data_2708058f2b36554aa9b1594a72c16daf
#
_entry.id   2708058f2b36554aa9b1594a72c16daf
#
_cell.length_a   1.000
_cell.length_b   1.000
_cell.length_c   1.000
_cell.angle_alpha   90.00
_cell.angle_beta   90.00
_cell.angle_gamma   90.00
#
_symmetry.space_group_name_H-M   'P 1'
#
loop_
_entity.id
_entity.type
_entity.pdbx_description
1 polymer ?
#
loop_
_entity_poly.entity_id
_entity_poly.type
_entity_poly.pdbx_seq_one_letter_code
_entity_poly.pdbx_strand_id
1 'polypeptide(L)'
;MRLVPRALAAACALALIPAAAALADTGYPNKLVNTYPTASYAGEQHLSFKFGPIHINPGQNTVSVEPIKADGLPSVPGYITSFKPNLTYLDGTVPGVDVVHLHHGVWLVDGAPEAAVGEEKTIVNLPQGFGERYDPAQKWMMVHMVHDLLPNPTDVYITYDITFVPASEASAAAIKPVHTLWLDVAGFRAYPVFDARTRWGHKGRYTFPDMARTPAARRAIGPAHQYVVPHDMTLVYTAGHVHPGGLWTDLNVTRDGRTVRLFRSMAKYYEPAGAVSWDVSMTATKPDWRVQLKQGDVLNVSGTYDTKRASWYEVMAIMPTAVYDGNDAGGADPFVTPPDTTGILTHGRLPENSVHGGRRSGLPDARDMLNGRPVEGPIQITNFIYGRGDLNAGGRLPTVRRGHSLTFLNQDDRRTIWHTITACKAPCNKTTGIAYPIANGRSDFDSGELGTGPVGFWPVSGKVSWKTPKNLKTGTYTYFCRVHPFMRGAFRVTR
;
A
#
# COMPACT_ATOMS: atom_id res chain seq x y z
N MET A 1 -34.45 -69.95 -28.49
CA MET A 1 -34.10 -69.27 -27.21
C MET A 1 -32.99 -68.27 -27.49
N ARG A 2 -33.33 -66.99 -27.62
CA ARG A 2 -32.36 -65.91 -27.83
C ARG A 2 -32.22 -65.10 -26.54
N LEU A 3 -31.04 -65.08 -25.97
CA LEU A 3 -30.65 -64.31 -24.80
C LEU A 3 -30.35 -62.85 -25.24
N VAL A 4 -31.03 -61.90 -24.62
CA VAL A 4 -30.82 -60.46 -24.78
C VAL A 4 -29.90 -59.99 -23.62
N PRO A 5 -28.78 -59.33 -23.86
CA PRO A 5 -28.00 -58.76 -22.77
C PRO A 5 -28.60 -57.40 -22.32
N ARG A 6 -28.83 -57.26 -21.01
CA ARG A 6 -29.22 -56.05 -20.34
C ARG A 6 -27.97 -55.11 -20.25
N ALA A 7 -28.06 -53.95 -20.89
CA ALA A 7 -27.10 -52.89 -20.71
C ALA A 7 -27.36 -52.17 -19.38
N LEU A 8 -26.38 -52.17 -18.48
CA LEU A 8 -26.31 -51.32 -17.31
C LEU A 8 -25.98 -49.88 -17.75
N ALA A 9 -26.90 -48.94 -17.61
CA ALA A 9 -26.63 -47.52 -17.73
C ALA A 9 -26.04 -47.02 -16.39
N ALA A 10 -24.77 -46.73 -16.38
CA ALA A 10 -24.14 -46.01 -15.28
C ALA A 10 -24.50 -44.53 -15.38
N ALA A 11 -25.34 -44.06 -14.49
CA ALA A 11 -25.62 -42.65 -14.33
C ALA A 11 -24.47 -41.97 -13.61
N CYS A 12 -23.61 -41.24 -14.36
CA CYS A 12 -22.67 -40.30 -13.77
C CYS A 12 -23.45 -39.13 -13.18
N ALA A 13 -23.62 -39.10 -11.85
CA ALA A 13 -24.05 -37.94 -11.14
C ALA A 13 -22.88 -36.93 -11.16
N LEU A 14 -22.96 -35.94 -12.08
CA LEU A 14 -22.15 -34.74 -11.99
C LEU A 14 -22.60 -33.99 -10.73
N ALA A 15 -21.78 -34.06 -9.68
CA ALA A 15 -21.91 -33.17 -8.55
C ALA A 15 -21.56 -31.76 -9.06
N LEU A 16 -22.60 -30.96 -9.30
CA LEU A 16 -22.49 -29.52 -9.44
C LEU A 16 -21.97 -28.99 -8.09
N ILE A 17 -20.66 -28.81 -7.99
CA ILE A 17 -20.08 -27.97 -6.96
C ILE A 17 -20.62 -26.57 -7.25
N PRO A 18 -21.43 -25.97 -6.36
CA PRO A 18 -21.81 -24.58 -6.54
C PRO A 18 -20.51 -23.79 -6.54
N ALA A 19 -20.19 -23.16 -7.67
CA ALA A 19 -19.21 -22.10 -7.70
C ALA A 19 -19.64 -21.14 -6.59
N ALA A 20 -18.86 -21.05 -5.51
CA ALA A 20 -19.07 -20.05 -4.51
C ALA A 20 -19.13 -18.73 -5.28
N ALA A 21 -20.31 -18.18 -5.46
CA ALA A 21 -20.52 -16.85 -5.96
C ALA A 21 -19.65 -16.00 -5.07
N ALA A 22 -18.60 -15.40 -5.63
CA ALA A 22 -17.90 -14.33 -4.97
C ALA A 22 -18.99 -13.35 -4.59
N LEU A 23 -19.31 -13.28 -3.31
CA LEU A 23 -20.28 -12.35 -2.78
C LEU A 23 -19.85 -11.00 -3.34
N ALA A 24 -20.58 -10.49 -4.29
CA ALA A 24 -20.44 -9.12 -4.74
C ALA A 24 -20.52 -8.31 -3.46
N ASP A 25 -19.44 -7.57 -3.18
CA ASP A 25 -19.30 -6.78 -1.98
C ASP A 25 -20.40 -5.71 -2.00
N THR A 26 -21.55 -6.07 -1.46
CA THR A 26 -22.72 -5.24 -1.38
C THR A 26 -22.52 -4.25 -0.27
N GLY A 27 -21.86 -3.13 -0.59
CA GLY A 27 -21.82 -1.95 0.25
C GLY A 27 -21.62 -2.23 1.73
N TYR A 28 -20.39 -2.34 2.15
CA TYR A 28 -20.09 -2.44 3.56
C TYR A 28 -20.69 -1.24 4.28
N PRO A 29 -21.51 -1.46 5.33
CA PRO A 29 -21.82 -0.37 6.22
C PRO A 29 -20.49 0.13 6.79
N ASN A 30 -20.40 1.43 7.06
CA ASN A 30 -19.28 2.17 7.66
C ASN A 30 -18.79 1.59 9.01
N LYS A 31 -18.76 0.29 9.17
CA LYS A 31 -18.23 -0.36 10.35
C LYS A 31 -16.88 -0.90 9.99
N LEU A 32 -15.87 -0.27 10.56
CA LEU A 32 -14.62 -0.94 10.82
C LEU A 32 -14.96 -2.27 11.47
N VAL A 33 -14.85 -3.34 10.71
CA VAL A 33 -15.03 -4.69 11.25
C VAL A 33 -13.70 -5.04 11.91
N ASN A 34 -13.44 -4.40 13.03
CA ASN A 34 -12.39 -4.85 13.90
C ASN A 34 -12.94 -6.05 14.67
N THR A 35 -12.58 -7.24 14.24
CA THR A 35 -12.85 -8.48 14.97
C THR A 35 -11.86 -8.69 16.11
N TYR A 36 -10.93 -7.74 16.28
CA TYR A 36 -9.97 -7.77 17.36
C TYR A 36 -10.70 -7.45 18.68
N PRO A 37 -10.62 -8.30 19.71
CA PRO A 37 -11.10 -7.91 21.03
C PRO A 37 -10.28 -6.71 21.49
N THR A 38 -10.93 -5.58 21.64
CA THR A 38 -10.29 -4.38 22.15
C THR A 38 -10.02 -4.60 23.64
N ALA A 39 -8.79 -4.34 24.08
CA ALA A 39 -8.49 -4.27 25.51
C ALA A 39 -9.36 -3.20 26.14
N SER A 40 -9.89 -3.45 27.33
CA SER A 40 -10.72 -2.49 28.05
C SER A 40 -10.22 -2.32 29.47
N TYR A 41 -10.16 -1.07 29.90
CA TYR A 41 -9.64 -0.67 31.20
C TYR A 41 -10.62 0.26 31.91
N ALA A 42 -10.78 0.11 33.20
CA ALA A 42 -11.56 1.07 33.99
C ALA A 42 -10.92 2.46 33.90
N GLY A 43 -11.73 3.49 33.63
CA GLY A 43 -11.25 4.87 33.46
C GLY A 43 -10.60 5.18 32.11
N GLU A 44 -10.65 4.25 31.15
CA GLU A 44 -10.16 4.54 29.78
C GLU A 44 -10.95 5.66 29.13
N GLN A 45 -10.27 6.43 28.30
CA GLN A 45 -10.81 7.54 27.53
C GLN A 45 -10.69 7.24 26.03
N HIS A 46 -11.73 7.61 25.28
CA HIS A 46 -11.72 7.57 23.82
C HIS A 46 -11.55 9.00 23.30
N LEU A 47 -10.39 9.29 22.74
CA LEU A 47 -9.99 10.61 22.32
C LEU A 47 -9.83 10.66 20.80
N SER A 48 -10.36 11.72 20.18
CA SER A 48 -10.27 11.94 18.74
C SER A 48 -9.47 13.20 18.45
N PHE A 49 -8.48 13.09 17.57
CA PHE A 49 -7.60 14.17 17.21
C PHE A 49 -7.56 14.41 15.72
N LYS A 50 -7.13 15.61 15.32
CA LYS A 50 -6.97 16.02 13.93
C LYS A 50 -5.64 16.73 13.76
N PHE A 51 -4.91 16.34 12.73
CA PHE A 51 -3.71 17.04 12.27
C PHE A 51 -3.99 17.75 10.94
N GLY A 52 -3.65 19.01 10.85
CA GLY A 52 -3.93 19.85 9.68
C GLY A 52 -4.72 21.11 10.03
N PRO A 53 -5.48 21.74 9.10
CA PRO A 53 -5.75 21.25 7.75
C PRO A 53 -4.50 21.23 6.86
N ILE A 54 -4.40 20.21 6.01
CA ILE A 54 -3.33 20.03 5.05
C ILE A 54 -3.88 20.43 3.69
N HIS A 55 -3.31 21.48 3.08
CA HIS A 55 -3.60 21.85 1.70
C HIS A 55 -2.79 21.00 0.74
N ILE A 56 -3.46 20.34 -0.21
CA ILE A 56 -2.83 19.45 -1.17
C ILE A 56 -3.10 19.94 -2.57
N ASN A 57 -2.03 20.14 -3.33
CA ASN A 57 -2.12 20.47 -4.73
C ASN A 57 -2.24 19.20 -5.61
N PRO A 58 -2.87 19.33 -6.77
CA PRO A 58 -2.98 18.20 -7.71
C PRO A 58 -1.62 17.56 -7.98
N GLY A 59 -1.58 16.24 -7.91
CA GLY A 59 -0.38 15.44 -8.15
C GLY A 59 0.75 15.65 -7.15
N GLN A 60 0.51 16.37 -6.06
CA GLN A 60 1.49 16.51 -4.99
C GLN A 60 1.80 15.16 -4.38
N ASN A 61 3.09 14.89 -4.20
CA ASN A 61 3.63 13.71 -3.55
C ASN A 61 4.82 14.09 -2.63
N THR A 62 4.67 15.21 -1.93
CA THR A 62 5.69 15.73 -1.03
C THR A 62 5.56 15.08 0.34
N VAL A 63 6.68 14.66 0.92
CA VAL A 63 6.75 14.31 2.34
C VAL A 63 6.97 15.60 3.14
N SER A 64 6.09 15.83 4.09
CA SER A 64 6.20 16.91 5.06
C SER A 64 6.49 16.36 6.45
N VAL A 65 7.22 17.13 7.24
CA VAL A 65 7.51 16.80 8.65
C VAL A 65 7.15 18.02 9.48
N GLU A 66 6.15 17.89 10.33
CA GLU A 66 5.59 19.00 11.07
C GLU A 66 5.30 18.63 12.53
N PRO A 67 5.43 19.57 13.49
CA PRO A 67 5.09 19.31 14.89
C PRO A 67 3.59 19.07 15.06
N ILE A 68 3.24 18.11 15.92
CA ILE A 68 1.87 17.95 16.40
C ILE A 68 1.67 18.90 17.57
N LYS A 69 0.64 19.72 17.49
CA LYS A 69 0.29 20.70 18.54
C LYS A 69 -0.27 19.98 19.77
N ALA A 70 -0.21 20.63 20.92
CA ALA A 70 -0.67 20.04 22.18
C ALA A 70 -2.16 19.68 22.20
N ASP A 71 -3.00 20.36 21.41
CA ASP A 71 -4.43 20.05 21.25
C ASP A 71 -4.68 18.81 20.36
N GLY A 72 -3.65 18.27 19.71
CA GLY A 72 -3.65 17.01 18.96
C GLY A 72 -3.21 15.80 19.79
N LEU A 73 -3.06 15.92 21.12
CA LEU A 73 -2.52 14.86 21.97
C LEU A 73 -3.22 14.84 23.33
N PRO A 74 -3.14 13.72 24.11
CA PRO A 74 -3.62 13.71 25.49
C PRO A 74 -2.91 14.77 26.34
N SER A 75 -3.62 15.36 27.29
CA SER A 75 -3.08 16.43 28.14
C SER A 75 -2.37 15.94 29.42
N VAL A 76 -2.45 14.66 29.70
CA VAL A 76 -1.89 14.04 30.90
C VAL A 76 -1.07 12.79 30.55
N PRO A 77 -0.12 12.37 31.37
CA PRO A 77 0.61 11.11 31.15
C PRO A 77 -0.30 9.88 31.27
N GLY A 78 0.02 8.81 30.55
CA GLY A 78 -0.76 7.58 30.55
C GLY A 78 -0.28 6.55 29.56
N TYR A 79 -1.21 5.75 29.07
CA TYR A 79 -0.94 4.69 28.11
C TYR A 79 -1.91 4.73 26.93
N ILE A 80 -1.39 4.66 25.71
CA ILE A 80 -2.17 4.45 24.49
C ILE A 80 -2.30 2.95 24.30
N THR A 81 -3.54 2.44 24.27
CA THR A 81 -3.83 1.02 24.12
C THR A 81 -4.44 0.68 22.75
N SER A 82 -4.96 1.69 22.05
CA SER A 82 -5.46 1.56 20.69
C SER A 82 -5.18 2.84 19.90
N PHE A 83 -4.87 2.68 18.62
CA PHE A 83 -4.61 3.75 17.70
C PHE A 83 -5.30 3.47 16.35
N LYS A 84 -6.19 4.39 15.92
CA LYS A 84 -7.02 4.21 14.74
C LYS A 84 -6.91 5.43 13.82
N PRO A 85 -6.02 5.40 12.84
CA PRO A 85 -5.79 6.51 11.93
C PRO A 85 -6.81 6.54 10.79
N ASN A 86 -7.06 7.75 10.25
CA ASN A 86 -7.87 7.94 9.06
C ASN A 86 -7.47 9.24 8.34
N LEU A 87 -8.13 9.52 7.21
CA LEU A 87 -8.07 10.76 6.46
C LEU A 87 -9.49 11.27 6.25
N THR A 88 -9.73 12.56 6.46
CA THR A 88 -11.05 13.15 6.24
C THR A 88 -10.93 14.50 5.51
N TYR A 89 -11.96 14.85 4.75
CA TYR A 89 -12.16 16.23 4.33
C TYR A 89 -12.47 17.15 5.52
N LEU A 90 -12.55 18.46 5.28
CA LEU A 90 -12.85 19.45 6.33
C LEU A 90 -14.24 19.24 6.96
N ASP A 91 -15.19 18.69 6.23
CA ASP A 91 -16.54 18.34 6.69
C ASP A 91 -16.63 17.02 7.47
N GLY A 92 -15.50 16.29 7.60
CA GLY A 92 -15.41 15.01 8.29
C GLY A 92 -15.72 13.79 7.43
N THR A 93 -16.09 13.96 6.16
CA THR A 93 -16.28 12.83 5.24
C THR A 93 -14.94 12.23 4.83
N VAL A 94 -14.92 10.92 4.58
CA VAL A 94 -13.72 10.18 4.19
C VAL A 94 -13.60 10.18 2.67
N PRO A 95 -12.49 10.68 2.10
CA PRO A 95 -12.29 10.63 0.66
C PRO A 95 -12.13 9.19 0.13
N GLY A 96 -12.62 8.96 -1.08
CA GLY A 96 -12.32 7.74 -1.79
C GLY A 96 -10.83 7.64 -2.15
N VAL A 97 -10.28 6.45 -2.12
CA VAL A 97 -8.84 6.24 -2.40
C VAL A 97 -8.46 6.59 -3.84
N ASP A 98 -9.41 6.66 -4.75
CA ASP A 98 -9.25 7.08 -6.14
C ASP A 98 -9.33 8.60 -6.34
N VAL A 99 -9.52 9.34 -5.26
CA VAL A 99 -9.64 10.80 -5.24
C VAL A 99 -8.49 11.43 -4.45
N VAL A 100 -8.42 11.15 -3.17
CA VAL A 100 -7.35 11.59 -2.27
C VAL A 100 -7.02 10.44 -1.34
N HIS A 101 -5.75 10.11 -1.20
CA HIS A 101 -5.37 9.05 -0.27
C HIS A 101 -4.18 9.41 0.62
N LEU A 102 -4.22 8.91 1.83
CA LEU A 102 -3.12 8.96 2.78
C LEU A 102 -2.08 7.93 2.39
N HIS A 103 -1.03 8.39 1.70
CA HIS A 103 0.02 7.49 1.26
C HIS A 103 0.93 7.07 2.42
N HIS A 104 1.24 8.03 3.30
CA HIS A 104 1.96 7.79 4.57
C HIS A 104 1.53 8.78 5.63
N GLY A 105 1.43 8.28 6.86
CA GLY A 105 1.44 9.05 8.08
C GLY A 105 2.31 8.32 9.11
N VAL A 106 3.33 8.98 9.65
CA VAL A 106 4.17 8.42 10.70
C VAL A 106 4.24 9.42 11.84
N TRP A 107 3.82 8.99 13.02
CA TRP A 107 3.97 9.74 14.25
C TRP A 107 5.34 9.44 14.84
N LEU A 108 6.17 10.47 14.92
CA LEU A 108 7.48 10.37 15.56
C LEU A 108 7.38 10.92 16.98
N VAL A 109 7.95 10.19 17.93
CA VAL A 109 8.11 10.60 19.31
C VAL A 109 9.60 10.75 19.59
N ASP A 110 10.02 11.96 19.96
CA ASP A 110 11.43 12.29 20.19
C ASP A 110 12.35 11.87 19.03
N GLY A 111 11.81 11.86 17.81
CA GLY A 111 12.51 11.51 16.58
C GLY A 111 12.48 10.03 16.19
N ALA A 112 11.89 9.15 17.02
CA ALA A 112 11.69 7.74 16.70
C ALA A 112 10.27 7.48 16.17
N PRO A 113 10.07 6.57 15.19
CA PRO A 113 8.73 6.18 14.73
C PRO A 113 7.98 5.41 15.83
N GLU A 114 6.79 5.86 16.17
CA GLU A 114 5.95 5.23 17.20
C GLU A 114 4.68 4.64 16.63
N ALA A 115 4.00 5.36 15.78
CA ALA A 115 2.83 4.86 15.06
C ALA A 115 2.95 5.18 13.58
N ALA A 116 2.36 4.36 12.73
CA ALA A 116 2.37 4.58 11.30
C ALA A 116 1.08 4.10 10.64
N VAL A 117 0.79 4.71 9.51
CA VAL A 117 -0.34 4.39 8.66
C VAL A 117 0.03 4.59 7.19
N GLY A 118 -0.50 3.76 6.34
CA GLY A 118 -0.63 4.01 4.91
C GLY A 118 -2.09 3.95 4.50
N GLU A 119 -2.35 3.64 3.26
CA GLU A 119 -3.71 3.54 2.74
C GLU A 119 -4.49 2.36 3.37
N GLU A 120 -3.78 1.35 3.85
CA GLU A 120 -4.36 0.23 4.59
C GLU A 120 -4.99 0.63 5.92
N LYS A 121 -4.72 1.84 6.42
CA LYS A 121 -5.30 2.41 7.66
C LYS A 121 -5.35 1.39 8.81
N THR A 122 -4.25 0.68 9.00
CA THR A 122 -4.14 -0.37 10.02
C THR A 122 -4.51 0.15 11.39
N ILE A 123 -5.46 -0.52 12.05
CA ILE A 123 -5.82 -0.22 13.42
C ILE A 123 -4.91 -1.01 14.34
N VAL A 124 -4.18 -0.31 15.21
CA VAL A 124 -3.39 -0.91 16.27
C VAL A 124 -4.28 -1.06 17.50
N ASN A 125 -4.47 -2.30 17.94
CA ASN A 125 -5.07 -2.62 19.23
C ASN A 125 -4.08 -3.46 20.01
N LEU A 126 -3.45 -2.87 21.00
CA LEU A 126 -2.55 -3.61 21.87
C LEU A 126 -3.32 -4.62 22.70
N PRO A 127 -2.76 -5.80 22.95
CA PRO A 127 -3.41 -6.81 23.78
C PRO A 127 -3.62 -6.33 25.22
N GLN A 128 -4.60 -6.94 25.89
CA GLN A 128 -4.86 -6.67 27.30
C GLN A 128 -3.58 -6.79 28.13
N GLY A 129 -3.36 -5.82 28.99
CA GLY A 129 -2.18 -5.71 29.85
C GLY A 129 -0.98 -5.00 29.23
N PHE A 130 -1.13 -4.43 28.01
CA PHE A 130 -0.07 -3.68 27.33
C PHE A 130 -0.56 -2.32 26.84
N GLY A 131 0.33 -1.34 26.87
CA GLY A 131 0.07 0.01 26.38
C GLY A 131 1.38 0.72 26.07
N GLU A 132 1.33 1.57 25.07
CA GLU A 132 2.42 2.46 24.75
C GLU A 132 2.42 3.62 25.74
N ARG A 133 3.57 3.86 26.38
CA ARG A 133 3.68 4.90 27.37
C ARG A 133 3.68 6.28 26.71
N TYR A 134 2.81 7.14 27.16
CA TYR A 134 2.68 8.52 26.73
C TYR A 134 3.01 9.50 27.86
N ASP A 135 3.78 10.55 27.51
CA ASP A 135 4.06 11.68 28.38
C ASP A 135 3.87 12.99 27.58
N PRO A 136 3.12 13.99 28.09
CA PRO A 136 2.93 15.27 27.42
C PRO A 136 4.21 16.07 27.16
N ALA A 137 5.31 15.75 27.86
CA ALA A 137 6.61 16.37 27.63
C ALA A 137 7.33 15.87 26.38
N GLN A 138 6.91 14.73 25.81
CA GLN A 138 7.48 14.18 24.58
C GLN A 138 7.20 15.08 23.38
N LYS A 139 8.15 15.12 22.45
CA LYS A 139 8.00 15.88 21.20
C LYS A 139 7.39 15.00 20.11
N TRP A 140 6.17 15.29 19.76
CA TRP A 140 5.46 14.59 18.71
C TRP A 140 5.54 15.34 17.38
N MET A 141 5.90 14.62 16.32
CA MET A 141 5.97 15.12 14.95
C MET A 141 5.16 14.21 14.04
N MET A 142 4.55 14.80 13.02
CA MET A 142 3.88 14.09 11.95
C MET A 142 4.75 14.11 10.70
N VAL A 143 5.14 12.95 10.22
CA VAL A 143 5.65 12.78 8.85
C VAL A 143 4.48 12.33 8.00
N HIS A 144 4.12 13.09 6.98
CA HIS A 144 2.96 12.73 6.16
C HIS A 144 3.21 12.92 4.67
N MET A 145 2.49 12.13 3.90
CA MET A 145 2.41 12.21 2.45
C MET A 145 0.98 11.88 2.05
N VAL A 146 0.33 12.84 1.44
CA VAL A 146 -1.05 12.69 0.95
C VAL A 146 -1.04 12.92 -0.55
N HIS A 147 -1.74 12.08 -1.30
CA HIS A 147 -1.86 12.21 -2.74
C HIS A 147 -3.23 12.76 -3.11
N ASP A 148 -3.24 13.83 -3.89
CA ASP A 148 -4.42 14.30 -4.61
C ASP A 148 -4.37 13.74 -6.04
N LEU A 149 -5.33 12.88 -6.36
CA LEU A 149 -5.44 12.21 -7.65
C LEU A 149 -6.34 12.96 -8.63
N LEU A 150 -6.91 14.10 -8.20
CA LEU A 150 -7.76 14.96 -9.02
C LEU A 150 -6.99 16.21 -9.50
N PRO A 151 -7.50 16.90 -10.53
CA PRO A 151 -6.86 18.11 -11.08
C PRO A 151 -7.15 19.39 -10.29
N ASN A 152 -7.82 19.31 -9.14
CA ASN A 152 -8.18 20.45 -8.30
C ASN A 152 -7.57 20.28 -6.91
N PRO A 153 -7.04 21.35 -6.30
CA PRO A 153 -6.53 21.28 -4.94
C PRO A 153 -7.64 20.97 -3.93
N THR A 154 -7.28 20.36 -2.83
CA THR A 154 -8.19 20.04 -1.74
C THR A 154 -7.52 20.20 -0.38
N ASP A 155 -8.34 20.26 0.68
CA ASP A 155 -7.88 20.33 2.06
C ASP A 155 -8.40 19.12 2.84
N VAL A 156 -7.53 18.53 3.65
CA VAL A 156 -7.84 17.35 4.45
C VAL A 156 -7.27 17.45 5.86
N TYR A 157 -7.79 16.60 6.75
CA TYR A 157 -7.18 16.29 8.03
C TYR A 157 -6.69 14.84 8.04
N ILE A 158 -5.52 14.60 8.61
CA ILE A 158 -5.18 13.27 9.12
C ILE A 158 -5.82 13.18 10.51
N THR A 159 -6.73 12.23 10.69
CA THR A 159 -7.44 12.02 11.95
C THR A 159 -6.94 10.75 12.63
N TYR A 160 -7.00 10.72 13.94
CA TYR A 160 -6.67 9.52 14.71
C TYR A 160 -7.48 9.47 16.00
N ASP A 161 -8.14 8.33 16.20
CA ASP A 161 -8.82 8.01 17.44
C ASP A 161 -7.91 7.13 18.28
N ILE A 162 -7.78 7.41 19.55
CA ILE A 162 -6.99 6.63 20.50
C ILE A 162 -7.85 6.18 21.69
N THR A 163 -7.58 4.98 22.18
CA THR A 163 -7.99 4.58 23.50
C THR A 163 -6.82 4.84 24.46
N PHE A 164 -7.09 5.62 25.50
CA PHE A 164 -6.09 6.15 26.40
C PHE A 164 -6.44 5.83 27.86
N VAL A 165 -5.48 5.36 28.62
CA VAL A 165 -5.64 5.12 30.06
C VAL A 165 -4.74 6.11 30.81
N PRO A 166 -5.31 7.14 31.49
CA PRO A 166 -4.50 8.05 32.29
C PRO A 166 -3.68 7.33 33.37
N ALA A 167 -2.45 7.78 33.60
CA ALA A 167 -1.58 7.18 34.62
C ALA A 167 -2.14 7.29 36.05
N SER A 168 -3.08 8.22 36.28
CA SER A 168 -3.77 8.36 37.56
C SER A 168 -4.82 7.28 37.82
N GLU A 169 -5.24 6.55 36.80
CA GLU A 169 -6.23 5.48 36.95
C GLU A 169 -5.61 4.22 37.61
N ALA A 170 -6.34 3.60 38.48
CA ALA A 170 -5.86 2.38 39.15
C ALA A 170 -5.57 1.23 38.18
N SER A 171 -6.30 1.17 37.06
CA SER A 171 -6.12 0.21 35.98
C SER A 171 -4.79 0.35 35.26
N ALA A 172 -4.18 1.54 35.26
CA ALA A 172 -2.90 1.81 34.64
C ALA A 172 -1.77 0.98 35.28
N ALA A 173 -1.84 0.64 36.54
CA ALA A 173 -0.86 -0.19 37.24
C ALA A 173 -0.73 -1.61 36.66
N ALA A 174 -1.76 -2.09 35.95
CA ALA A 174 -1.75 -3.41 35.29
C ALA A 174 -1.21 -3.38 33.87
N ILE A 175 -0.87 -2.20 33.35
CA ILE A 175 -0.40 -2.03 31.98
C ILE A 175 1.13 -2.10 31.95
N LYS A 176 1.67 -3.07 31.24
CA LYS A 176 3.08 -3.18 30.90
C LYS A 176 3.40 -2.24 29.76
N PRO A 177 4.41 -1.33 29.90
CA PRO A 177 4.78 -0.42 28.85
C PRO A 177 5.41 -1.17 27.67
N VAL A 178 5.00 -0.82 26.47
CA VAL A 178 5.63 -1.26 25.24
C VAL A 178 6.20 -0.05 24.48
N HIS A 179 7.12 -0.31 23.56
CA HIS A 179 7.62 0.64 22.61
C HIS A 179 7.59 0.05 21.19
N THR A 180 7.61 0.88 20.17
CA THR A 180 7.61 0.42 18.77
C THR A 180 9.03 0.17 18.28
N LEU A 181 9.30 -1.07 17.87
CA LEU A 181 10.47 -1.43 17.07
C LEU A 181 10.12 -1.28 15.59
N TRP A 182 10.85 -0.40 14.90
CA TRP A 182 10.64 -0.13 13.47
C TRP A 182 11.49 -1.06 12.60
N LEU A 183 10.84 -1.97 11.88
CA LEU A 183 11.47 -2.86 10.92
C LEU A 183 11.01 -2.49 9.50
N ASP A 184 12.00 -2.22 8.61
CA ASP A 184 11.75 -1.69 7.28
C ASP A 184 12.79 -2.22 6.29
N VAL A 185 12.35 -2.88 5.23
CA VAL A 185 13.24 -3.52 4.25
C VAL A 185 14.16 -2.54 3.52
N ALA A 186 13.72 -1.30 3.31
CA ALA A 186 14.50 -0.27 2.62
C ALA A 186 15.17 0.72 3.59
N GLY A 187 14.94 0.54 4.87
CA GLY A 187 15.48 1.36 5.94
C GLY A 187 14.77 2.69 6.13
N PHE A 188 14.95 3.27 7.31
CA PHE A 188 14.33 4.54 7.66
C PHE A 188 15.01 5.68 6.91
N ARG A 189 14.44 6.05 5.79
CA ARG A 189 14.74 7.24 5.01
C ARG A 189 13.45 8.03 4.83
N ALA A 190 13.51 9.24 4.32
CA ALA A 190 12.33 10.08 4.08
C ALA A 190 11.26 9.37 3.23
N TYR A 191 11.69 8.47 2.35
CA TYR A 191 10.81 7.64 1.53
C TYR A 191 11.50 6.32 1.17
N PRO A 192 11.43 5.31 2.04
CA PRO A 192 12.06 4.02 1.78
C PRO A 192 11.23 3.21 0.81
N VAL A 193 11.79 2.93 -0.36
CA VAL A 193 11.12 2.19 -1.44
C VAL A 193 12.09 1.27 -2.17
N PHE A 194 11.54 0.27 -2.83
CA PHE A 194 12.25 -0.61 -3.74
C PHE A 194 11.41 -0.90 -4.97
N ASP A 195 12.00 -1.51 -6.01
CA ASP A 195 11.29 -1.92 -7.21
C ASP A 195 11.05 -3.42 -7.20
N ALA A 196 9.86 -3.85 -7.63
CA ALA A 196 9.53 -5.22 -7.94
C ALA A 196 9.18 -5.34 -9.44
N ARG A 197 10.04 -5.97 -10.22
CA ARG A 197 9.90 -6.06 -11.67
C ARG A 197 9.34 -7.41 -12.11
N THR A 198 8.51 -7.43 -13.16
CA THR A 198 7.90 -8.66 -13.71
C THR A 198 8.93 -9.71 -14.15
N ARG A 199 10.14 -9.28 -14.50
CA ARG A 199 11.27 -10.15 -14.85
C ARG A 199 12.05 -10.69 -13.64
N TRP A 200 11.74 -10.20 -12.45
CA TRP A 200 12.38 -10.61 -11.21
C TRP A 200 11.51 -11.60 -10.45
N GLY A 201 12.13 -12.33 -9.56
CA GLY A 201 11.41 -13.24 -8.69
C GLY A 201 11.25 -14.64 -9.26
N HIS A 202 10.40 -15.42 -8.61
CA HIS A 202 10.12 -16.81 -8.94
C HIS A 202 8.61 -17.05 -9.00
N LYS A 203 8.14 -17.72 -10.04
CA LYS A 203 6.71 -18.05 -10.25
C LYS A 203 5.77 -16.82 -10.10
N GLY A 204 6.22 -15.66 -10.55
CA GLY A 204 5.43 -14.42 -10.48
C GLY A 204 5.37 -13.78 -9.10
N ARG A 205 6.30 -14.10 -8.21
CA ARG A 205 6.47 -13.48 -6.91
C ARG A 205 7.90 -13.01 -6.74
N TYR A 206 8.05 -11.84 -6.16
CA TYR A 206 9.35 -11.27 -5.81
C TYR A 206 9.35 -10.91 -4.33
N THR A 207 10.27 -11.52 -3.58
CA THR A 207 10.46 -11.25 -2.14
C THR A 207 11.70 -10.38 -1.95
N PHE A 208 11.54 -9.22 -1.37
CA PHE A 208 12.62 -8.30 -1.04
C PHE A 208 12.82 -8.28 0.48
N PRO A 209 14.05 -8.34 0.99
CA PRO A 209 15.33 -8.28 0.26
C PRO A 209 15.85 -9.63 -0.26
N ASP A 210 15.26 -10.76 0.09
CA ASP A 210 15.77 -12.13 -0.11
C ASP A 210 16.15 -12.41 -1.57
N MET A 211 15.38 -11.87 -2.52
CA MET A 211 15.56 -12.08 -3.96
C MET A 211 16.30 -10.92 -4.64
N ALA A 212 16.89 -9.99 -3.89
CA ALA A 212 17.67 -8.87 -4.43
C ALA A 212 18.96 -9.36 -5.09
N ARG A 213 18.99 -9.46 -6.41
CA ARG A 213 20.15 -9.97 -7.19
C ARG A 213 20.94 -8.87 -7.89
N THR A 214 20.29 -7.77 -8.26
CA THR A 214 20.97 -6.66 -8.95
C THR A 214 21.69 -5.75 -7.96
N PRO A 215 22.79 -5.08 -8.38
CA PRO A 215 23.45 -4.09 -7.53
C PRO A 215 22.51 -2.98 -7.05
N ALA A 216 21.58 -2.53 -7.89
CA ALA A 216 20.59 -1.52 -7.54
C ALA A 216 19.63 -2.02 -6.44
N ALA A 217 19.09 -3.23 -6.59
CA ALA A 217 18.22 -3.82 -5.58
C ALA A 217 18.93 -4.03 -4.25
N ARG A 218 20.20 -4.48 -4.27
CA ARG A 218 20.99 -4.66 -3.03
C ARG A 218 21.28 -3.33 -2.33
N ARG A 219 21.52 -2.26 -3.08
CA ARG A 219 21.71 -0.91 -2.51
C ARG A 219 20.44 -0.33 -1.88
N ALA A 220 19.27 -0.83 -2.28
CA ALA A 220 17.99 -0.43 -1.70
C ALA A 220 17.72 -1.09 -0.32
N ILE A 221 18.47 -2.13 0.05
CA ILE A 221 18.34 -2.76 1.37
C ILE A 221 18.80 -1.77 2.45
N GLY A 222 17.89 -1.44 3.35
CA GLY A 222 18.17 -0.51 4.45
C GLY A 222 18.69 -1.21 5.69
N PRO A 223 19.31 -0.48 6.62
CA PRO A 223 19.79 -1.06 7.87
C PRO A 223 18.66 -1.59 8.76
N ALA A 224 17.49 -0.96 8.72
CA ALA A 224 16.33 -1.35 9.53
C ALA A 224 15.63 -2.65 9.05
N HIS A 225 16.11 -3.31 7.99
CA HIS A 225 15.58 -4.62 7.60
C HIS A 225 15.96 -5.73 8.57
N GLN A 226 16.95 -5.48 9.42
CA GLN A 226 17.42 -6.38 10.47
C GLN A 226 17.60 -5.63 11.79
N TYR A 227 17.36 -6.32 12.90
CA TYR A 227 17.58 -5.81 14.24
C TYR A 227 18.19 -6.89 15.11
N VAL A 228 19.34 -6.61 15.70
CA VAL A 228 19.99 -7.49 16.68
C VAL A 228 19.39 -7.20 18.04
N VAL A 229 18.79 -8.20 18.66
CA VAL A 229 18.14 -8.12 19.96
C VAL A 229 19.20 -7.82 21.04
N PRO A 230 19.13 -6.66 21.72
CA PRO A 230 20.18 -6.24 22.66
C PRO A 230 20.07 -6.88 24.05
N HIS A 231 18.91 -7.34 24.42
CA HIS A 231 18.58 -8.02 25.69
C HIS A 231 17.31 -8.85 25.50
N ASP A 232 17.01 -9.73 26.43
CA ASP A 232 15.79 -10.54 26.39
C ASP A 232 14.56 -9.64 26.38
N MET A 233 13.62 -9.91 25.45
CA MET A 233 12.40 -9.12 25.26
C MET A 233 11.25 -9.98 24.77
N THR A 234 10.03 -9.46 24.85
CA THR A 234 8.83 -10.12 24.34
C THR A 234 8.16 -9.25 23.27
N LEU A 235 7.95 -9.81 22.09
CA LEU A 235 7.11 -9.19 21.07
C LEU A 235 5.64 -9.47 21.40
N VAL A 236 4.78 -8.45 21.33
CA VAL A 236 3.39 -8.57 21.79
C VAL A 236 2.36 -8.23 20.70
N TYR A 237 2.75 -7.48 19.68
CA TYR A 237 1.89 -7.09 18.56
C TYR A 237 2.74 -6.74 17.35
N THR A 238 2.26 -7.07 16.15
CA THR A 238 2.77 -6.51 14.90
C THR A 238 1.71 -6.58 13.80
N ALA A 239 1.81 -5.67 12.85
CA ALA A 239 1.08 -5.67 11.58
C ALA A 239 2.03 -5.20 10.48
N GLY A 240 1.72 -5.51 9.23
CA GLY A 240 2.54 -5.11 8.10
C GLY A 240 1.98 -3.93 7.36
N HIS A 241 2.85 -3.29 6.57
CA HIS A 241 2.50 -2.29 5.58
C HIS A 241 3.07 -2.72 4.22
N VAL A 242 2.28 -2.62 3.17
CA VAL A 242 2.67 -2.83 1.78
C VAL A 242 1.99 -1.82 0.88
N HIS A 243 2.61 -1.51 -0.24
CA HIS A 243 1.96 -0.79 -1.34
C HIS A 243 1.22 -1.75 -2.29
N PRO A 244 0.42 -1.24 -3.26
CA PRO A 244 -0.23 -2.07 -4.27
C PRO A 244 0.74 -3.02 -4.95
N GLY A 245 0.27 -4.24 -5.19
CA GLY A 245 1.10 -5.35 -5.64
C GLY A 245 1.66 -6.20 -4.50
N GLY A 246 1.67 -5.70 -3.28
CA GLY A 246 2.10 -6.43 -2.08
C GLY A 246 1.14 -7.54 -1.72
N LEU A 247 1.67 -8.70 -1.39
CA LEU A 247 0.89 -9.86 -0.97
C LEU A 247 0.96 -10.07 0.53
N TRP A 248 2.14 -9.89 1.11
CA TRP A 248 2.39 -10.00 2.55
C TRP A 248 3.75 -9.44 2.95
N THR A 249 3.91 -9.19 4.24
CA THR A 249 5.21 -9.04 4.89
C THR A 249 5.46 -10.21 5.83
N ASP A 250 6.71 -10.63 5.96
CA ASP A 250 7.16 -11.66 6.90
C ASP A 250 8.08 -11.06 7.95
N LEU A 251 7.79 -11.31 9.23
CA LEU A 251 8.70 -11.11 10.34
C LEU A 251 9.34 -12.46 10.69
N ASN A 252 10.65 -12.51 10.68
CA ASN A 252 11.41 -13.71 10.99
C ASN A 252 12.44 -13.42 12.09
N VAL A 253 12.91 -14.48 12.76
CA VAL A 253 14.03 -14.43 13.68
C VAL A 253 15.06 -15.48 13.31
N THR A 254 16.33 -15.12 13.42
CA THR A 254 17.46 -16.02 13.18
C THR A 254 18.31 -16.13 14.45
N ARG A 255 18.64 -17.38 14.86
CA ARG A 255 19.53 -17.75 15.95
C ARG A 255 20.36 -18.93 15.48
N ASP A 256 21.69 -18.90 15.65
CA ASP A 256 22.61 -19.97 15.31
C ASP A 256 22.45 -20.52 13.88
N GLY A 257 22.20 -19.61 12.93
CA GLY A 257 22.00 -19.97 11.52
C GLY A 257 20.63 -20.59 11.19
N ARG A 258 19.77 -20.82 12.17
CA ARG A 258 18.39 -21.30 11.98
C ARG A 258 17.44 -20.09 11.96
N THR A 259 16.53 -20.05 10.98
CA THR A 259 15.50 -19.00 10.85
C THR A 259 14.11 -19.56 11.10
N VAL A 260 13.32 -18.85 11.89
CA VAL A 260 11.92 -19.15 12.18
C VAL A 260 11.07 -17.96 11.79
N ARG A 261 9.94 -18.20 11.11
CA ARG A 261 8.95 -17.15 10.87
C ARG A 261 8.12 -16.94 12.13
N LEU A 262 8.07 -15.68 12.58
CA LEU A 262 7.28 -15.27 13.74
C LEU A 262 5.86 -14.90 13.36
N PHE A 263 5.70 -14.18 12.25
CA PHE A 263 4.40 -13.74 11.78
C PHE A 263 4.41 -13.46 10.27
N ARG A 264 3.25 -13.62 9.64
CA ARG A 264 2.98 -13.17 8.28
C ARG A 264 1.77 -12.25 8.28
N SER A 265 2.00 -10.98 8.00
CA SER A 265 0.93 -10.02 7.76
C SER A 265 0.46 -10.11 6.32
N MET A 266 -0.76 -10.58 6.13
CA MET A 266 -1.37 -10.78 4.81
C MET A 266 -2.12 -9.53 4.38
N ALA A 267 -1.94 -9.14 3.12
CA ALA A 267 -2.74 -8.10 2.49
C ALA A 267 -4.06 -8.67 1.97
N LYS A 268 -5.18 -8.08 2.36
CA LYS A 268 -6.51 -8.36 1.83
C LYS A 268 -6.95 -7.19 0.97
N TYR A 269 -7.06 -7.43 -0.34
CA TYR A 269 -7.60 -6.45 -1.29
C TYR A 269 -9.09 -6.67 -1.49
N TYR A 270 -9.84 -5.56 -1.54
CA TYR A 270 -11.29 -5.60 -1.68
C TYR A 270 -11.77 -5.41 -3.11
N GLU A 271 -10.86 -5.09 -4.02
CA GLU A 271 -11.16 -5.10 -5.44
C GLU A 271 -11.16 -6.50 -6.03
N PRO A 272 -12.08 -6.79 -6.97
CA PRO A 272 -12.10 -8.09 -7.68
C PRO A 272 -10.78 -8.41 -8.39
N ALA A 273 -10.03 -7.37 -8.75
CA ALA A 273 -8.73 -7.50 -9.40
C ALA A 273 -7.61 -8.00 -8.48
N GLY A 274 -7.78 -7.95 -7.17
CA GLY A 274 -6.81 -8.38 -6.17
C GLY A 274 -5.70 -7.36 -5.91
N ALA A 275 -4.46 -7.81 -5.75
CA ALA A 275 -3.30 -7.03 -5.32
C ALA A 275 -2.85 -5.95 -6.33
N VAL A 276 -3.74 -5.06 -6.74
CA VAL A 276 -3.50 -4.01 -7.74
C VAL A 276 -4.16 -2.68 -7.37
N SER A 277 -4.61 -2.55 -6.15
CA SER A 277 -5.42 -1.44 -5.64
C SER A 277 -4.86 -0.90 -4.33
N TRP A 278 -5.26 0.30 -3.98
CA TRP A 278 -5.03 0.89 -2.66
C TRP A 278 -6.10 0.52 -1.62
N ASP A 279 -7.20 -0.14 -2.04
CA ASP A 279 -8.24 -0.64 -1.14
C ASP A 279 -7.79 -1.95 -0.51
N VAL A 280 -7.02 -1.85 0.54
CA VAL A 280 -6.33 -2.95 1.20
C VAL A 280 -6.46 -2.87 2.71
N SER A 281 -6.53 -4.01 3.37
CA SER A 281 -6.37 -4.15 4.82
C SER A 281 -5.29 -5.18 5.11
N MET A 282 -4.53 -4.96 6.17
CA MET A 282 -3.49 -5.88 6.61
C MET A 282 -3.95 -6.71 7.80
N THR A 283 -3.41 -7.92 7.94
CA THR A 283 -3.62 -8.71 9.16
C THR A 283 -2.62 -8.30 10.23
N ALA A 284 -3.09 -8.20 11.48
CA ALA A 284 -2.27 -8.08 12.67
C ALA A 284 -2.22 -9.41 13.43
N THR A 285 -1.27 -9.54 14.34
CA THR A 285 -1.15 -10.70 15.24
C THR A 285 -2.40 -10.85 16.12
N LYS A 286 -2.70 -12.08 16.56
CA LYS A 286 -3.81 -12.34 17.49
C LYS A 286 -3.52 -11.76 18.89
N PRO A 287 -4.53 -11.49 19.71
CA PRO A 287 -4.34 -10.87 21.03
C PRO A 287 -3.49 -11.69 22.02
N ASP A 288 -3.43 -12.99 21.83
CA ASP A 288 -2.63 -13.92 22.65
C ASP A 288 -1.22 -14.18 22.07
N TRP A 289 -0.91 -13.60 20.93
CA TRP A 289 0.39 -13.76 20.29
C TRP A 289 1.50 -13.11 21.13
N ARG A 290 2.47 -13.92 21.54
CA ARG A 290 3.65 -13.53 22.32
C ARG A 290 4.83 -14.33 21.83
N VAL A 291 5.96 -13.66 21.63
CA VAL A 291 7.22 -14.30 21.23
C VAL A 291 8.35 -13.81 22.11
N GLN A 292 8.97 -14.74 22.84
CA GLN A 292 10.14 -14.44 23.66
C GLN A 292 11.40 -14.49 22.80
N LEU A 293 12.15 -13.41 22.79
CA LEU A 293 13.45 -13.32 22.13
C LEU A 293 14.56 -13.27 23.16
N LYS A 294 15.73 -13.79 22.77
CA LYS A 294 16.93 -13.75 23.57
C LYS A 294 17.92 -12.75 23.01
N GLN A 295 18.75 -12.22 23.88
CA GLN A 295 19.90 -11.41 23.47
C GLN A 295 20.69 -12.11 22.37
N GLY A 296 21.02 -11.38 21.30
CA GLY A 296 21.75 -11.88 20.13
C GLY A 296 20.88 -12.47 19.02
N ASP A 297 19.58 -12.68 19.24
CA ASP A 297 18.65 -13.01 18.16
C ASP A 297 18.69 -11.91 17.08
N VAL A 298 18.46 -12.29 15.82
CA VAL A 298 18.40 -11.33 14.72
C VAL A 298 17.00 -11.35 14.12
N LEU A 299 16.20 -10.33 14.38
CA LEU A 299 14.95 -10.09 13.68
C LEU A 299 15.24 -9.62 12.25
N ASN A 300 14.39 -10.03 11.31
CA ASN A 300 14.42 -9.51 9.94
C ASN A 300 13.01 -9.46 9.34
N VAL A 301 12.82 -8.51 8.45
CA VAL A 301 11.57 -8.31 7.72
C VAL A 301 11.79 -8.50 6.24
N SER A 302 10.78 -9.06 5.55
CA SER A 302 10.74 -9.12 4.10
C SER A 302 9.34 -8.87 3.56
N GLY A 303 9.25 -8.40 2.31
CA GLY A 303 7.98 -8.16 1.63
C GLY A 303 7.88 -8.93 0.32
N THR A 304 6.73 -9.54 0.06
CA THR A 304 6.47 -10.30 -1.17
C THR A 304 5.43 -9.61 -2.03
N TYR A 305 5.78 -9.42 -3.31
CA TYR A 305 4.96 -8.74 -4.32
C TYR A 305 4.56 -9.66 -5.46
N ASP A 306 3.34 -9.45 -6.01
CA ASP A 306 2.86 -10.12 -7.21
C ASP A 306 3.50 -9.51 -8.45
N THR A 307 4.52 -10.14 -9.00
CA THR A 307 5.19 -9.72 -10.23
C THR A 307 4.68 -10.43 -11.48
N LYS A 308 3.64 -11.25 -11.36
CA LYS A 308 3.02 -11.95 -12.50
C LYS A 308 2.28 -10.99 -13.41
N ARG A 309 1.63 -9.99 -12.82
CA ARG A 309 0.72 -9.08 -13.53
C ARG A 309 1.39 -7.79 -13.98
N ALA A 310 2.29 -7.25 -13.15
CA ALA A 310 2.94 -5.97 -13.41
C ALA A 310 4.32 -5.87 -12.78
N SER A 311 5.06 -4.84 -13.19
CA SER A 311 6.15 -4.28 -12.41
C SER A 311 5.58 -3.24 -11.45
N TRP A 312 6.10 -3.22 -10.23
CA TRP A 312 5.70 -2.30 -9.18
C TRP A 312 6.85 -1.37 -8.84
N TYR A 313 6.53 -0.11 -8.64
CA TYR A 313 7.45 0.95 -8.27
C TYR A 313 7.05 1.48 -6.90
N GLU A 314 7.97 2.12 -6.21
CA GLU A 314 7.70 2.71 -4.89
C GLU A 314 7.05 1.71 -3.94
N VAL A 315 7.56 0.48 -3.92
CA VAL A 315 7.02 -0.56 -3.07
C VAL A 315 7.72 -0.58 -1.72
N MET A 316 6.96 -0.93 -0.68
CA MET A 316 7.40 -0.96 0.70
C MET A 316 7.14 -2.32 1.33
N ALA A 317 7.82 -2.57 2.43
CA ALA A 317 7.50 -3.62 3.36
C ALA A 317 8.01 -3.22 4.75
N ILE A 318 7.09 -2.83 5.61
CA ILE A 318 7.38 -2.31 6.94
C ILE A 318 6.56 -3.13 7.95
N MET A 319 7.14 -3.40 9.10
CA MET A 319 6.47 -4.07 10.21
C MET A 319 6.81 -3.38 11.53
N PRO A 320 6.03 -2.36 11.94
CA PRO A 320 6.09 -1.85 13.30
C PRO A 320 5.70 -2.95 14.27
N THR A 321 6.50 -3.16 15.28
CA THR A 321 6.31 -4.27 16.23
C THR A 321 6.37 -3.73 17.64
N ALA A 322 5.29 -3.94 18.42
CA ALA A 322 5.26 -3.56 19.82
C ALA A 322 6.07 -4.55 20.66
N VAL A 323 7.01 -4.01 21.42
CA VAL A 323 7.98 -4.76 22.22
C VAL A 323 7.87 -4.39 23.68
N TYR A 324 7.85 -5.40 24.51
CA TYR A 324 8.01 -5.28 25.97
C TYR A 324 9.43 -5.68 26.37
N ASP A 325 10.14 -4.79 27.07
CA ASP A 325 11.50 -5.03 27.55
C ASP A 325 11.51 -5.95 28.76
N GLY A 326 11.30 -7.25 28.52
CA GLY A 326 11.26 -8.29 29.54
C GLY A 326 10.74 -9.61 28.98
N ASN A 327 10.86 -10.66 29.78
CA ASN A 327 10.45 -12.02 29.43
C ASN A 327 9.30 -12.55 30.32
N ASP A 328 8.73 -11.71 31.18
CA ASP A 328 7.61 -12.05 32.08
C ASP A 328 6.23 -11.69 31.50
N ALA A 329 6.14 -11.41 30.22
CA ALA A 329 4.90 -11.07 29.51
C ALA A 329 4.17 -12.30 28.92
N GLY A 330 4.61 -13.50 29.22
CA GLY A 330 4.13 -14.73 28.61
C GLY A 330 4.77 -15.01 27.25
N GLY A 331 4.24 -16.03 26.54
CA GLY A 331 4.78 -16.49 25.26
C GLY A 331 5.87 -17.56 25.42
N ALA A 332 6.45 -17.93 24.28
CA ALA A 332 7.45 -18.99 24.21
C ALA A 332 8.63 -18.58 23.30
N ASP A 333 9.77 -19.24 23.52
CA ASP A 333 10.91 -19.19 22.62
C ASP A 333 10.51 -19.81 21.26
N PRO A 334 10.58 -19.06 20.15
CA PRO A 334 10.10 -19.50 18.83
C PRO A 334 10.91 -20.66 18.26
N PHE A 335 12.11 -20.92 18.78
CA PHE A 335 12.94 -22.04 18.37
C PHE A 335 12.56 -23.35 19.09
N VAL A 336 11.78 -23.27 20.16
CA VAL A 336 11.23 -24.40 20.92
C VAL A 336 9.78 -24.63 20.53
N THR A 337 8.96 -23.58 20.57
CA THR A 337 7.54 -23.64 20.23
C THR A 337 7.28 -22.62 19.11
N PRO A 338 7.07 -23.08 17.85
CA PRO A 338 6.77 -22.19 16.75
C PRO A 338 5.52 -21.33 17.02
N PRO A 339 5.57 -20.03 16.82
CA PRO A 339 4.41 -19.17 17.05
C PRO A 339 3.34 -19.36 15.99
N ASP A 340 2.10 -18.99 16.30
CA ASP A 340 1.05 -18.86 15.28
C ASP A 340 1.38 -17.69 14.35
N THR A 341 1.57 -18.02 13.09
CA THR A 341 1.91 -17.03 12.04
C THR A 341 0.69 -16.46 11.34
N THR A 342 -0.54 -16.83 11.74
CA THR A 342 -1.79 -16.34 11.19
C THR A 342 -2.31 -15.14 11.97
N GLY A 343 -2.97 -14.22 11.24
CA GLY A 343 -3.45 -12.98 11.85
C GLY A 343 -4.93 -12.73 11.61
N ILE A 344 -5.40 -11.62 12.18
CA ILE A 344 -6.76 -11.11 12.06
C ILE A 344 -6.71 -9.81 11.26
N LEU A 345 -7.63 -9.61 10.32
CA LEU A 345 -7.75 -8.33 9.62
C LEU A 345 -8.06 -7.20 10.60
N THR A 346 -7.36 -6.09 10.48
CA THR A 346 -7.54 -4.95 11.36
C THR A 346 -8.85 -4.22 11.10
N HIS A 347 -9.33 -4.26 9.86
CA HIS A 347 -10.63 -3.74 9.45
C HIS A 347 -11.11 -4.42 8.17
N GLY A 348 -12.38 -4.24 7.85
CA GLY A 348 -12.99 -4.60 6.56
C GLY A 348 -12.73 -3.54 5.51
N ARG A 349 -13.50 -3.59 4.41
CA ARG A 349 -13.48 -2.55 3.39
C ARG A 349 -13.85 -1.20 4.00
N LEU A 350 -13.09 -0.17 3.65
CA LEU A 350 -13.39 1.18 4.09
C LEU A 350 -14.53 1.78 3.26
N PRO A 351 -15.35 2.67 3.85
CA PRO A 351 -16.36 3.42 3.12
C PRO A 351 -15.73 4.25 1.99
N GLU A 352 -16.55 4.63 1.02
CA GLU A 352 -16.19 5.51 -0.10
C GLU A 352 -15.12 4.97 -1.04
N ASN A 353 -14.63 3.77 -0.80
CA ASN A 353 -13.72 3.06 -1.68
C ASN A 353 -14.45 2.24 -2.76
N SER A 354 -15.49 2.79 -3.38
CA SER A 354 -16.34 2.04 -4.30
C SER A 354 -15.96 2.18 -5.77
N VAL A 355 -15.13 3.12 -6.15
CA VAL A 355 -14.80 3.44 -7.55
C VAL A 355 -13.34 3.18 -7.91
N HIS A 356 -12.59 2.58 -7.12
CA HIS A 356 -11.20 2.14 -7.27
C HIS A 356 -10.54 2.38 -8.64
N GLY A 357 -9.95 3.54 -8.83
CA GLY A 357 -9.17 3.86 -10.01
C GLY A 357 -9.92 4.52 -11.17
N GLY A 358 -10.99 5.20 -10.89
CA GLY A 358 -11.57 6.20 -11.78
C GLY A 358 -12.17 5.63 -13.06
N ARG A 359 -13.46 5.42 -13.07
CA ARG A 359 -14.21 5.22 -14.33
C ARG A 359 -14.32 6.55 -15.06
N ARG A 360 -14.05 6.54 -16.37
CA ARG A 360 -14.21 7.71 -17.23
C ARG A 360 -15.32 7.47 -18.23
N SER A 361 -16.46 8.16 -18.04
CA SER A 361 -17.52 8.24 -19.06
C SER A 361 -17.24 9.39 -20.02
N GLY A 362 -17.75 9.30 -21.24
CA GLY A 362 -17.69 10.39 -22.23
C GLY A 362 -16.37 10.53 -22.97
N LEU A 363 -15.39 9.65 -22.75
CA LEU A 363 -14.16 9.63 -23.56
C LEU A 363 -14.47 9.11 -24.99
N PRO A 364 -13.87 9.71 -26.04
CA PRO A 364 -13.97 9.18 -27.38
C PRO A 364 -13.30 7.81 -27.47
N ASP A 365 -13.87 6.92 -28.29
CA ASP A 365 -13.17 5.69 -28.61
C ASP A 365 -12.03 5.98 -29.57
N ALA A 366 -10.81 5.78 -29.11
CA ALA A 366 -9.62 6.04 -29.93
C ALA A 366 -9.58 5.23 -31.22
N ARG A 367 -10.31 4.12 -31.30
CA ARG A 367 -10.40 3.29 -32.54
C ARG A 367 -11.12 4.01 -33.66
N ASP A 368 -12.08 4.88 -33.32
CA ASP A 368 -12.92 5.63 -34.26
C ASP A 368 -12.33 7.01 -34.57
N MET A 369 -11.28 7.44 -33.83
CA MET A 369 -10.66 8.72 -34.04
C MET A 369 -9.81 8.73 -35.32
N LEU A 370 -9.73 9.89 -35.99
CA LEU A 370 -8.93 10.08 -37.19
C LEU A 370 -7.43 10.11 -36.89
N ASN A 371 -6.63 9.68 -37.82
CA ASN A 371 -5.18 9.83 -37.73
C ASN A 371 -4.77 11.30 -37.82
N GLY A 372 -3.86 11.68 -36.94
CA GLY A 372 -3.09 12.92 -37.06
C GLY A 372 -1.89 12.73 -37.96
N ARG A 373 -1.07 13.78 -38.09
CA ARG A 373 0.23 13.68 -38.74
C ARG A 373 1.19 12.85 -37.91
N PRO A 374 2.18 12.21 -38.51
CA PRO A 374 3.29 11.61 -37.78
C PRO A 374 3.89 12.63 -36.81
N VAL A 375 4.22 12.15 -35.61
CA VAL A 375 4.75 13.03 -34.56
C VAL A 375 6.25 13.23 -34.81
N GLU A 376 6.62 14.48 -34.97
CA GLU A 376 8.02 14.93 -34.98
C GLU A 376 8.33 15.47 -33.57
N GLY A 377 9.34 14.92 -32.91
CA GLY A 377 9.72 15.27 -31.55
C GLY A 377 8.92 14.57 -30.44
N PRO A 378 9.13 14.93 -29.19
CA PRO A 378 8.46 14.30 -28.07
C PRO A 378 7.02 14.80 -27.85
N ILE A 379 6.13 13.89 -27.45
CA ILE A 379 4.84 14.25 -26.88
C ILE A 379 5.13 14.75 -25.46
N GLN A 380 4.80 16.02 -25.20
CA GLN A 380 5.01 16.64 -23.91
C GLN A 380 3.83 16.36 -22.98
N ILE A 381 4.12 16.07 -21.72
CA ILE A 381 3.14 15.96 -20.64
C ILE A 381 3.24 17.24 -19.84
N THR A 382 2.15 18.01 -19.78
CA THR A 382 2.07 19.29 -19.09
C THR A 382 0.67 19.49 -18.55
N ASN A 383 0.53 20.07 -17.36
CA ASN A 383 -0.76 20.37 -16.74
C ASN A 383 -1.70 19.15 -16.72
N PHE A 384 -1.18 17.98 -16.37
CA PHE A 384 -1.91 16.71 -16.34
C PHE A 384 -2.53 16.31 -17.71
N ILE A 385 -1.97 16.77 -18.81
CA ILE A 385 -2.41 16.46 -20.18
C ILE A 385 -1.28 15.75 -20.92
N TYR A 386 -1.61 14.70 -21.65
CA TYR A 386 -0.68 13.96 -22.48
C TYR A 386 -0.34 14.66 -23.83
N GLY A 387 -0.62 15.93 -23.94
CA GLY A 387 -0.37 16.69 -25.15
C GLY A 387 -1.13 16.11 -26.35
N ARG A 388 -0.42 15.82 -27.45
CA ARG A 388 -1.06 15.20 -28.62
C ARG A 388 -1.51 13.78 -28.31
N GLY A 389 -2.79 13.50 -28.52
CA GLY A 389 -3.40 12.20 -28.28
C GLY A 389 -4.07 12.08 -26.90
N ASP A 390 -4.14 13.15 -26.12
CA ASP A 390 -4.95 13.19 -24.93
C ASP A 390 -6.43 12.99 -25.26
N LEU A 391 -7.06 11.99 -24.65
CA LEU A 391 -8.45 11.64 -24.92
C LEU A 391 -9.46 12.60 -24.28
N ASN A 392 -9.08 13.32 -23.24
CA ASN A 392 -9.94 14.35 -22.64
C ASN A 392 -10.01 15.60 -23.50
N ALA A 393 -8.92 15.91 -24.21
CA ALA A 393 -8.87 17.05 -25.13
C ALA A 393 -9.49 16.74 -26.51
N GLY A 394 -9.64 15.46 -26.85
CA GLY A 394 -10.12 15.04 -28.15
C GLY A 394 -9.12 15.28 -29.29
N GLY A 395 -9.59 15.28 -30.54
CA GLY A 395 -8.78 15.59 -31.70
C GLY A 395 -8.31 14.36 -32.48
N ARG A 396 -7.15 14.51 -33.16
CA ARG A 396 -6.59 13.45 -34.01
C ARG A 396 -5.48 12.69 -33.29
N LEU A 397 -5.43 11.37 -33.49
CA LEU A 397 -4.41 10.53 -32.85
C LEU A 397 -3.03 10.76 -33.42
N PRO A 398 -2.01 10.93 -32.60
CA PRO A 398 -0.62 10.89 -33.04
C PRO A 398 -0.33 9.52 -33.67
N THR A 399 0.45 9.52 -34.76
CA THR A 399 0.81 8.30 -35.47
C THR A 399 2.30 8.05 -35.44
N VAL A 400 2.67 6.78 -35.45
CA VAL A 400 4.05 6.32 -35.57
C VAL A 400 4.09 5.12 -36.53
N ARG A 401 5.11 5.01 -37.35
CA ARG A 401 5.31 3.84 -38.22
C ARG A 401 5.76 2.64 -37.42
N ARG A 402 5.32 1.45 -37.83
CA ARG A 402 5.80 0.18 -37.24
C ARG A 402 7.33 0.14 -37.28
N GLY A 403 7.94 -0.34 -36.24
CA GLY A 403 9.40 -0.35 -36.06
C GLY A 403 9.99 0.95 -35.50
N HIS A 404 9.20 1.99 -35.36
CA HIS A 404 9.59 3.27 -34.75
C HIS A 404 8.96 3.45 -33.39
N SER A 405 9.42 4.44 -32.64
CA SER A 405 8.93 4.76 -31.31
C SER A 405 8.39 6.18 -31.23
N LEU A 406 7.33 6.38 -30.45
CA LEU A 406 6.98 7.71 -29.93
C LEU A 406 7.81 7.98 -28.69
N THR A 407 8.24 9.23 -28.54
CA THR A 407 8.90 9.70 -27.31
C THR A 407 7.89 10.52 -26.50
N PHE A 408 7.80 10.25 -25.22
CA PHE A 408 7.08 11.07 -24.24
C PHE A 408 8.10 11.81 -23.38
N LEU A 409 7.80 13.05 -23.03
CA LEU A 409 8.64 13.89 -22.17
C LEU A 409 7.76 14.54 -21.09
N ASN A 410 8.05 14.23 -19.85
CA ASN A 410 7.39 14.88 -18.72
C ASN A 410 8.01 16.29 -18.52
N GLN A 411 7.16 17.30 -18.55
CA GLN A 411 7.50 18.70 -18.28
C GLN A 411 6.61 19.28 -17.17
N ASP A 412 5.76 18.45 -16.58
CA ASP A 412 4.78 18.89 -15.62
C ASP A 412 5.43 19.37 -14.33
N ASP A 413 5.01 20.54 -13.84
CA ASP A 413 5.60 21.28 -12.75
C ASP A 413 7.12 21.13 -12.67
N ARG A 414 7.81 21.52 -13.73
CA ARG A 414 9.26 21.38 -13.87
C ARG A 414 9.77 19.95 -13.61
N ARG A 415 8.93 18.93 -13.94
CA ARG A 415 9.22 17.49 -13.83
C ARG A 415 9.14 16.91 -12.43
N THR A 416 8.64 17.66 -11.45
CA THR A 416 8.47 17.16 -10.09
C THR A 416 7.21 16.34 -9.90
N ILE A 417 6.18 16.55 -10.72
CA ILE A 417 4.98 15.72 -10.73
C ILE A 417 5.26 14.45 -11.53
N TRP A 418 4.97 13.30 -10.95
CA TRP A 418 5.18 12.02 -11.61
C TRP A 418 4.02 11.62 -12.49
N HIS A 419 4.38 11.07 -13.66
CA HIS A 419 3.41 10.47 -14.57
C HIS A 419 3.88 9.12 -15.07
N THR A 420 2.94 8.31 -15.54
CA THR A 420 3.23 7.05 -16.23
C THR A 420 2.52 7.00 -17.58
N ILE A 421 3.07 6.23 -18.53
CA ILE A 421 2.43 5.88 -19.79
C ILE A 421 2.18 4.38 -19.74
N THR A 422 1.02 3.99 -19.22
CA THR A 422 0.68 2.59 -18.99
C THR A 422 -0.44 2.16 -19.93
N ALA A 423 -0.23 1.11 -20.71
CA ALA A 423 -1.22 0.64 -21.67
C ALA A 423 -2.51 0.20 -20.98
N CYS A 424 -3.65 0.56 -21.57
CA CYS A 424 -4.97 0.07 -21.24
C CYS A 424 -5.66 -0.53 -22.46
N LYS A 425 -6.67 -1.36 -22.22
CA LYS A 425 -7.46 -1.93 -23.30
C LYS A 425 -8.46 -0.90 -23.82
N ALA A 426 -8.42 -0.60 -25.12
CA ALA A 426 -9.38 0.31 -25.75
C ALA A 426 -10.83 -0.12 -25.48
N PRO A 427 -11.74 0.83 -25.17
CA PRO A 427 -11.61 2.29 -25.25
C PRO A 427 -10.96 2.96 -24.03
N CYS A 428 -10.44 2.25 -23.07
CA CYS A 428 -9.79 2.76 -21.86
C CYS A 428 -10.71 3.65 -20.97
N ASN A 429 -11.97 3.35 -20.95
CA ASN A 429 -13.03 4.11 -20.25
C ASN A 429 -13.50 3.43 -18.96
N LYS A 430 -12.99 2.24 -18.66
CA LYS A 430 -13.28 1.51 -17.43
C LYS A 430 -12.40 1.99 -16.30
N THR A 431 -12.68 1.49 -15.12
CA THR A 431 -11.83 1.66 -13.95
C THR A 431 -10.37 1.38 -14.31
N THR A 432 -9.52 2.33 -14.07
CA THR A 432 -8.12 2.25 -14.43
C THR A 432 -7.20 2.37 -13.24
N GLY A 433 -7.17 3.40 -12.51
CA GLY A 433 -6.31 3.57 -11.40
C GLY A 433 -5.07 2.68 -11.43
N ILE A 434 -4.56 2.37 -10.32
CA ILE A 434 -3.44 1.44 -10.19
C ILE A 434 -3.85 -0.01 -10.51
N ALA A 435 -5.13 -0.31 -10.40
CA ALA A 435 -5.66 -1.65 -10.59
C ALA A 435 -5.83 -2.04 -12.07
N TYR A 436 -6.21 -1.11 -12.92
CA TYR A 436 -6.52 -1.38 -14.32
C TYR A 436 -5.48 -0.76 -15.24
N PRO A 437 -5.08 -1.39 -16.30
CA PRO A 437 -5.44 -2.69 -16.85
C PRO A 437 -4.64 -3.87 -16.26
N ILE A 438 -3.81 -3.62 -15.28
CA ILE A 438 -2.91 -4.58 -14.65
C ILE A 438 -3.66 -5.80 -14.16
N ALA A 439 -4.87 -5.59 -13.62
CA ALA A 439 -5.76 -6.63 -13.16
C ALA A 439 -6.19 -7.64 -14.23
N ASN A 440 -6.18 -7.25 -15.50
CA ASN A 440 -6.65 -8.08 -16.62
C ASN A 440 -5.52 -8.77 -17.42
N GLY A 441 -4.30 -8.72 -16.92
CA GLY A 441 -3.18 -9.37 -17.57
C GLY A 441 -1.99 -8.46 -17.87
N ARG A 442 -1.15 -8.86 -18.83
CA ARG A 442 0.03 -8.09 -19.21
C ARG A 442 -0.36 -6.80 -19.92
N SER A 443 0.20 -5.72 -19.44
CA SER A 443 0.21 -4.45 -20.16
C SER A 443 1.09 -4.56 -21.41
N ASP A 444 0.65 -4.03 -22.54
CA ASP A 444 1.46 -3.98 -23.77
C ASP A 444 2.73 -3.16 -23.55
N PHE A 445 2.64 -2.15 -22.70
CA PHE A 445 3.77 -1.34 -22.27
C PHE A 445 3.47 -0.60 -20.97
N ASP A 446 4.52 -0.29 -20.23
CA ASP A 446 4.50 0.57 -19.05
C ASP A 446 5.82 1.35 -19.01
N SER A 447 5.73 2.67 -18.94
CA SER A 447 6.91 3.52 -18.85
C SER A 447 7.62 3.41 -17.52
N GLY A 448 6.92 3.02 -16.46
CA GLY A 448 7.28 3.39 -15.12
C GLY A 448 7.10 4.87 -14.87
N GLU A 449 7.53 5.32 -13.73
CA GLU A 449 7.45 6.73 -13.36
C GLU A 449 8.34 7.61 -14.20
N LEU A 450 7.80 8.71 -14.66
CA LEU A 450 8.49 9.78 -15.38
C LEU A 450 8.43 11.03 -14.52
N GLY A 451 9.57 11.46 -14.02
CA GLY A 451 9.71 12.64 -13.18
C GLY A 451 10.94 12.57 -12.32
N THR A 452 11.32 13.69 -11.74
CA THR A 452 12.45 13.78 -10.82
C THR A 452 11.99 13.69 -9.36
N GLY A 453 10.69 13.82 -9.12
CA GLY A 453 10.12 13.92 -7.78
C GLY A 453 10.47 15.24 -7.09
N PRO A 454 9.86 15.50 -5.96
CA PRO A 454 10.22 16.61 -5.10
C PRO A 454 11.65 16.47 -4.58
N VAL A 455 12.26 17.60 -4.25
CA VAL A 455 13.63 17.62 -3.66
C VAL A 455 13.66 16.77 -2.38
N GLY A 456 14.65 15.90 -2.27
CA GLY A 456 14.82 15.03 -1.11
C GLY A 456 14.18 13.66 -1.25
N PHE A 457 13.44 13.39 -2.33
CA PHE A 457 12.86 12.09 -2.61
C PHE A 457 13.83 11.15 -3.31
N TRP A 458 13.99 10.00 -2.76
CA TRP A 458 14.65 8.83 -3.37
C TRP A 458 13.62 7.71 -3.40
N PRO A 459 13.38 7.08 -4.48
CA PRO A 459 14.29 6.61 -5.51
C PRO A 459 13.75 6.83 -6.89
N VAL A 460 13.44 7.98 -7.20
CA VAL A 460 12.93 8.21 -8.54
C VAL A 460 13.99 7.83 -9.52
N SER A 461 13.56 7.21 -10.60
CA SER A 461 14.47 6.82 -11.67
C SER A 461 15.23 8.02 -12.27
N GLY A 462 14.88 9.26 -11.90
CA GLY A 462 15.35 10.49 -12.52
C GLY A 462 14.97 10.59 -14.00
N LYS A 463 14.13 9.67 -14.46
CA LYS A 463 13.76 9.49 -15.85
C LYS A 463 12.62 10.43 -16.18
N VAL A 464 12.89 11.40 -17.03
CA VAL A 464 11.88 12.39 -17.47
C VAL A 464 11.31 12.08 -18.84
N SER A 465 11.88 11.13 -19.57
CA SER A 465 11.41 10.74 -20.91
C SER A 465 11.36 9.23 -21.07
N TRP A 466 10.48 8.79 -21.96
CA TRP A 466 10.33 7.38 -22.31
C TRP A 466 9.92 7.20 -23.76
N LYS A 467 10.33 6.08 -24.35
CA LYS A 467 10.01 5.70 -25.73
C LYS A 467 9.15 4.45 -25.76
N THR A 468 8.10 4.46 -26.58
CA THR A 468 7.28 3.27 -26.81
C THR A 468 8.12 2.11 -27.38
N PRO A 469 7.75 0.84 -27.08
CA PRO A 469 8.41 -0.30 -27.72
C PRO A 469 8.32 -0.25 -29.24
N LYS A 470 9.43 -0.56 -29.93
CA LYS A 470 9.48 -0.59 -31.41
C LYS A 470 8.73 -1.79 -32.00
N ASN A 471 8.52 -2.84 -31.23
CA ASN A 471 7.89 -4.09 -31.67
C ASN A 471 6.36 -4.09 -31.56
N LEU A 472 5.74 -2.95 -31.30
CA LEU A 472 4.29 -2.84 -31.30
C LEU A 472 3.74 -3.15 -32.69
N LYS A 473 2.66 -3.94 -32.72
CA LYS A 473 1.95 -4.27 -33.95
C LYS A 473 1.17 -3.05 -34.45
N THR A 474 0.83 -3.03 -35.73
CA THR A 474 -0.09 -2.04 -36.31
C THR A 474 -1.43 -2.08 -35.55
N GLY A 475 -1.93 -0.91 -35.13
CA GLY A 475 -3.16 -0.82 -34.33
C GLY A 475 -3.25 0.46 -33.52
N THR A 476 -4.38 0.61 -32.83
CA THR A 476 -4.64 1.72 -31.89
C THR A 476 -4.28 1.27 -30.49
N TYR A 477 -3.48 2.07 -29.83
CA TYR A 477 -3.05 1.86 -28.45
C TYR A 477 -3.58 2.98 -27.58
N THR A 478 -4.19 2.61 -26.47
CA THR A 478 -4.64 3.54 -25.45
C THR A 478 -3.81 3.37 -24.18
N TYR A 479 -3.65 4.43 -23.43
CA TYR A 479 -2.85 4.45 -22.21
C TYR A 479 -3.41 5.43 -21.19
N PHE A 480 -2.95 5.30 -19.94
CA PHE A 480 -3.35 6.13 -18.83
C PHE A 480 -2.17 6.36 -17.87
N CYS A 481 -2.32 7.31 -16.96
CA CYS A 481 -1.41 7.50 -15.83
C CYS A 481 -1.87 6.69 -14.64
N ARG A 482 -0.97 5.89 -14.06
CA ARG A 482 -1.28 5.11 -12.86
C ARG A 482 -1.38 5.97 -11.61
N VAL A 483 -0.65 7.08 -11.57
CA VAL A 483 -0.67 8.06 -10.48
C VAL A 483 -1.90 8.97 -10.59
N HIS A 484 -2.27 9.37 -11.82
CA HIS A 484 -3.40 10.27 -12.09
C HIS A 484 -4.38 9.58 -13.06
N PRO A 485 -5.26 8.71 -12.56
CA PRO A 485 -6.08 7.84 -13.41
C PRO A 485 -7.05 8.55 -14.35
N PHE A 486 -7.32 9.84 -14.13
CA PHE A 486 -8.12 10.66 -15.05
C PHE A 486 -7.39 10.99 -16.34
N MET A 487 -6.05 10.96 -16.37
CA MET A 487 -5.26 11.20 -17.58
C MET A 487 -5.33 9.99 -18.50
N ARG A 488 -5.85 10.17 -19.69
CA ARG A 488 -6.02 9.14 -20.73
C ARG A 488 -5.53 9.63 -22.07
N GLY A 489 -4.85 8.78 -22.79
CA GLY A 489 -4.35 9.10 -24.10
C GLY A 489 -4.35 7.92 -25.06
N ALA A 490 -4.11 8.20 -26.35
CA ALA A 490 -4.00 7.19 -27.37
C ALA A 490 -3.02 7.60 -28.47
N PHE A 491 -2.53 6.60 -29.18
CA PHE A 491 -1.76 6.76 -30.42
C PHE A 491 -2.04 5.60 -31.36
N ARG A 492 -1.61 5.75 -32.63
CA ARG A 492 -1.76 4.69 -33.63
C ARG A 492 -0.43 4.29 -34.25
N VAL A 493 -0.19 2.99 -34.30
CA VAL A 493 0.92 2.40 -35.06
C VAL A 493 0.42 2.10 -36.46
N THR A 494 1.02 2.71 -37.47
CA THR A 494 0.69 2.54 -38.87
C THR A 494 1.71 1.63 -39.58
N ARG A 495 1.41 1.20 -40.79
CA ARG A 495 2.32 0.41 -41.62
C ARG A 495 3.53 1.21 -42.05
#